data_d3c0341d942b04d844979d36654757cb
#
_entry.id   d3c0341d942b04d844979d36654757cb
#
_cell.length_a   1.000
_cell.length_b   1.000
_cell.length_c   1.000
_cell.angle_alpha   90.00
_cell.angle_beta   90.00
_cell.angle_gamma   90.00
#
_symmetry.space_group_name_H-M   'P 1'
#
loop_
_entity.id
_entity.type
_entity.pdbx_description
1 polymer ?
#
loop_
_entity_poly.entity_id
_entity_poly.type
_entity_poly.pdbx_seq_one_letter_code
_entity_poly.pdbx_strand_id
1 'polypeptide(L)'
;MTLKLDKQLELHRMMMLIRLFEEALEEMFSRGLLHGTMHLSIGQEASAAGACLALDKEDLITSTHRGHGHCLGKGADPFLSLIHI
;
A
#
# COMPACT_ATOMS: atom_id res chain seq x y z
N MET A 1 23.02 -11.23 1.49
CA MET A 1 22.70 -10.46 0.28
C MET A 1 22.42 -9.01 0.67
N THR A 2 23.07 -8.06 0.01
CA THR A 2 22.90 -6.65 0.33
C THR A 2 22.19 -5.95 -0.82
N LEU A 3 21.09 -5.26 -0.53
CA LEU A 3 20.40 -4.45 -1.52
C LEU A 3 21.19 -3.18 -1.79
N LYS A 4 21.15 -2.71 -3.04
CA LYS A 4 21.73 -1.43 -3.40
C LYS A 4 20.97 -0.31 -2.69
N LEU A 5 21.67 0.82 -2.45
CA LEU A 5 21.09 1.94 -1.73
C LEU A 5 19.82 2.46 -2.40
N ASP A 6 19.81 2.57 -3.72
CA ASP A 6 18.62 3.05 -4.46
C ASP A 6 17.42 2.13 -4.26
N LYS A 7 17.63 0.82 -4.18
CA LYS A 7 16.56 -0.14 -3.90
C LYS A 7 16.08 -0.02 -2.46
N GLN A 8 16.99 0.20 -1.52
CA GLN A 8 16.60 0.43 -0.13
C GLN A 8 15.73 1.67 0.02
N LEU A 9 16.09 2.75 -0.67
CA LEU A 9 15.32 3.99 -0.64
C LEU A 9 13.94 3.81 -1.29
N GLU A 10 13.89 3.07 -2.39
CA GLU A 10 12.61 2.77 -3.07
C GLU A 10 11.67 1.97 -2.17
N LEU A 11 12.20 0.95 -1.49
CA LEU A 11 11.43 0.16 -0.54
C LEU A 11 10.91 1.02 0.61
N HIS A 12 11.78 1.85 1.18
CA HIS A 12 11.39 2.73 2.27
C HIS A 12 10.31 3.72 1.83
N ARG A 13 10.47 4.32 0.66
CA ARG A 13 9.49 5.25 0.11
C ARG A 13 8.12 4.58 -0.06
N MET A 14 8.10 3.37 -0.60
CA MET A 14 6.86 2.63 -0.80
C MET A 14 6.21 2.26 0.54
N MET A 15 7.01 1.82 1.52
CA MET A 15 6.49 1.52 2.84
C MET A 15 5.88 2.75 3.51
N MET A 16 6.54 3.91 3.38
CA MET A 16 6.01 5.17 3.92
C MET A 16 4.72 5.58 3.23
N LEU A 17 4.66 5.43 1.91
CA LEU A 17 3.45 5.74 1.16
C LEU A 17 2.27 4.88 1.63
N ILE A 18 2.50 3.58 1.77
CA ILE A 18 1.45 2.67 2.23
C ILE A 18 1.00 3.03 3.66
N ARG A 19 1.95 3.29 4.56
CA ARG A 19 1.61 3.65 5.94
C ARG A 19 0.82 4.94 6.00
N LEU A 20 1.25 5.97 5.30
CA LEU A 20 0.55 7.26 5.32
C LEU A 20 -0.84 7.16 4.71
N PHE A 21 -0.99 6.38 3.64
CA PHE A 21 -2.29 6.14 3.02
C PHE A 21 -3.22 5.44 4.01
N GLU A 22 -2.75 4.39 4.66
CA GLU A 22 -3.56 3.63 5.62
C GLU A 22 -3.94 4.46 6.83
N GLU A 23 -3.02 5.28 7.34
CA GLU A 23 -3.33 6.16 8.46
C GLU A 23 -4.36 7.23 8.07
N ALA A 24 -4.29 7.74 6.84
CA ALA A 24 -5.29 8.68 6.33
C ALA A 24 -6.66 8.02 6.22
N LEU A 25 -6.72 6.78 5.75
CA LEU A 25 -7.98 6.03 5.68
C LEU A 25 -8.57 5.81 7.07
N GLU A 26 -7.75 5.45 8.04
CA GLU A 26 -8.18 5.25 9.41
C GLU A 26 -8.80 6.52 9.98
N GLU A 27 -8.15 7.67 9.77
CA GLU A 27 -8.66 8.93 10.23
C GLU A 27 -9.99 9.30 9.54
N MET A 28 -10.06 9.14 8.23
CA MET A 28 -11.30 9.44 7.49
C MET A 28 -12.43 8.53 7.92
N PHE A 29 -12.15 7.26 8.17
CA PHE A 29 -13.16 6.33 8.66
C PHE A 29 -13.67 6.74 10.03
N SER A 30 -12.78 7.16 10.94
CA SER A 30 -13.16 7.61 12.28
C SER A 30 -14.01 8.89 12.26
N ARG A 31 -13.88 9.69 11.21
CA ARG A 31 -14.70 10.91 11.01
C ARG A 31 -16.01 10.63 10.29
N GLY A 32 -16.30 9.38 9.94
CA GLY A 32 -17.52 9.01 9.23
C GLY A 32 -17.53 9.38 7.75
N LEU A 33 -16.37 9.67 7.16
CA LEU A 33 -16.26 10.03 5.75
C LEU A 33 -16.23 8.83 4.82
N LEU A 34 -15.95 7.64 5.36
CA LEU A 34 -15.93 6.39 4.61
C LEU A 34 -16.98 5.45 5.18
N HIS A 35 -17.61 4.68 4.30
CA HIS A 35 -18.67 3.74 4.69
C HIS A 35 -18.21 2.31 4.52
N GLY A 36 -18.87 1.40 5.25
CA GLY A 36 -18.62 -0.03 5.18
C GLY A 36 -17.51 -0.50 6.10
N THR A 37 -17.07 -1.73 5.89
CA THR A 37 -16.00 -2.35 6.67
C THR A 37 -14.65 -2.07 6.00
N MET A 38 -13.67 -1.71 6.81
CA MET A 38 -12.34 -1.41 6.30
C MET A 38 -11.30 -2.23 7.05
N HIS A 39 -10.41 -2.88 6.29
CA HIS A 39 -9.32 -3.68 6.83
C HIS A 39 -7.99 -3.04 6.46
N LEU A 40 -7.27 -2.55 7.47
CA LEU A 40 -6.00 -1.85 7.28
C LEU A 40 -4.83 -2.83 7.22
N SER A 41 -3.78 -2.42 6.52
CA SER A 41 -2.52 -3.17 6.45
C SER A 41 -1.39 -2.45 7.20
N ILE A 42 -1.72 -1.62 8.18
CA ILE A 42 -0.72 -0.96 9.03
C ILE A 42 0.09 -2.03 9.74
N GLY A 43 1.41 -1.92 9.66
CA GLY A 43 2.34 -2.91 10.18
C GLY A 43 2.73 -3.98 9.18
N GLN A 44 2.13 -4.00 7.99
CA GLN A 44 2.40 -4.99 6.94
C GLN A 44 3.01 -4.35 5.69
N GLU A 45 3.53 -3.11 5.80
CA GLU A 45 4.04 -2.36 4.66
C GLU A 45 5.24 -3.03 4.00
N ALA A 46 6.12 -3.63 4.81
CA ALA A 46 7.31 -4.27 4.27
C ALA A 46 6.97 -5.46 3.38
N SER A 47 5.96 -6.25 3.76
CA SER A 47 5.52 -7.40 2.94
C SER A 47 4.98 -6.94 1.61
N ALA A 48 4.11 -5.92 1.60
CA ALA A 48 3.51 -5.39 0.38
C ALA A 48 4.57 -4.75 -0.51
N ALA A 49 5.40 -3.87 0.05
CA ALA A 49 6.42 -3.17 -0.71
C ALA A 49 7.47 -4.13 -1.26
N GLY A 50 7.95 -5.05 -0.43
CA GLY A 50 8.97 -6.01 -0.86
C GLY A 50 8.50 -6.93 -1.97
N ALA A 51 7.30 -7.48 -1.83
CA ALA A 51 6.75 -8.37 -2.85
C ALA A 51 6.47 -7.62 -4.16
N CYS A 52 5.81 -6.47 -4.09
CA CYS A 52 5.40 -5.74 -5.28
C CYS A 52 6.57 -5.11 -6.04
N LEU A 53 7.58 -4.59 -5.33
CA LEU A 53 8.73 -3.99 -5.99
C LEU A 53 9.67 -5.04 -6.60
N ALA A 54 9.53 -6.32 -6.22
CA ALA A 54 10.26 -7.41 -6.85
C ALA A 54 9.62 -7.89 -8.15
N LEU A 55 8.40 -7.43 -8.45
CA LEU A 55 7.65 -7.84 -9.63
C LEU A 55 7.76 -6.80 -10.73
N ASP A 56 7.54 -7.24 -11.97
CA ASP A 56 7.39 -6.33 -13.11
C ASP A 56 5.97 -5.80 -13.16
N LYS A 57 5.80 -4.70 -13.90
CA LYS A 57 4.53 -4.01 -13.98
C LYS A 57 3.42 -4.87 -14.58
N GLU A 58 3.80 -5.78 -15.48
CA GLU A 58 2.86 -6.69 -16.16
C GLU A 58 2.49 -7.90 -15.32
N ASP A 59 3.21 -8.14 -14.24
CA ASP A 59 2.92 -9.29 -13.37
C ASP A 59 1.59 -9.09 -12.66
N LEU A 60 0.82 -10.16 -12.57
CA LEU A 60 -0.47 -10.14 -11.90
C LEU A 60 -0.31 -10.66 -10.47
N ILE A 61 -1.10 -10.10 -9.57
CA ILE A 61 -1.14 -10.54 -8.19
C ILE A 61 -2.58 -10.80 -7.77
N THR A 62 -2.73 -11.63 -6.74
CA THR A 62 -3.99 -11.78 -6.02
C THR A 62 -3.77 -11.23 -4.61
N SER A 63 -4.84 -10.79 -3.99
CA SER A 63 -4.73 -10.14 -2.69
C SER A 63 -5.88 -10.55 -1.79
N THR A 64 -5.66 -10.35 -0.49
CA THR A 64 -6.67 -10.59 0.52
C THR A 64 -7.51 -9.33 0.74
N HIS A 65 -8.36 -9.37 1.77
CA HIS A 65 -9.15 -8.21 2.19
C HIS A 65 -8.30 -7.06 2.75
N ARG A 66 -6.99 -7.26 2.96
CA ARG A 66 -6.03 -6.22 3.37
C ARG A 66 -5.19 -5.80 2.17
N GLY A 67 -5.87 -5.40 1.09
CA GLY A 67 -5.25 -5.20 -0.22
C GLY A 67 -4.73 -3.80 -0.53
N HIS A 68 -4.90 -2.80 0.35
CA HIS A 68 -4.48 -1.43 0.05
C HIS A 68 -2.98 -1.35 -0.24
N GLY A 69 -2.16 -2.02 0.58
CA GLY A 69 -0.72 -2.04 0.37
C GLY A 69 -0.32 -2.69 -0.94
N HIS A 70 -0.97 -3.79 -1.29
CA HIS A 70 -0.71 -4.47 -2.56
C HIS A 70 -1.10 -3.60 -3.75
N CYS A 71 -2.24 -2.93 -3.65
CA CYS A 71 -2.72 -2.02 -4.70
C CYS A 71 -1.73 -0.88 -4.94
N LEU A 72 -1.31 -0.21 -3.88
CA LEU A 72 -0.33 0.88 -3.97
C LEU A 72 1.04 0.37 -4.42
N GLY A 73 1.46 -0.78 -3.93
CA GLY A 73 2.72 -1.39 -4.31
C GLY A 73 2.80 -1.72 -5.79
N LYS A 74 1.66 -2.02 -6.41
CA LYS A 74 1.57 -2.27 -7.85
C LYS A 74 1.41 -0.98 -8.67
N GLY A 75 1.45 0.18 -8.02
CA GLY A 75 1.50 1.46 -8.71
C GLY A 75 0.17 2.19 -8.81
N ALA A 76 -0.86 1.79 -8.06
CA ALA A 76 -2.12 2.50 -8.07
C ALA A 76 -1.95 3.91 -7.50
N ASP A 77 -2.67 4.86 -8.07
CA ASP A 77 -2.66 6.24 -7.60
C ASP A 77 -3.43 6.35 -6.28
N PRO A 78 -2.83 6.87 -5.20
CA PRO A 78 -3.51 6.95 -3.91
C PRO A 78 -4.79 7.77 -3.95
N PHE A 79 -4.80 8.87 -4.70
CA PHE A 79 -5.97 9.73 -4.82
C PHE A 79 -7.12 9.00 -5.51
N LEU A 80 -6.83 8.34 -6.64
CA LEU A 80 -7.84 7.57 -7.35
C LEU A 80 -8.34 6.39 -6.53
N SER A 81 -7.46 5.77 -5.75
CA SER A 81 -7.84 4.68 -4.85
C SER A 81 -8.84 5.16 -3.80
N LEU A 82 -8.64 6.35 -3.24
CA LEU A 82 -9.58 6.93 -2.27
C LEU A 82 -10.98 7.16 -2.87
N ILE A 83 -11.04 7.56 -4.13
CA ILE A 83 -12.31 7.80 -4.80
C ILE A 83 -13.13 6.50 -4.91
N HIS A 84 -12.46 5.36 -5.05
CA HIS A 84 -13.12 4.07 -5.25
C HIS A 84 -13.38 3.28 -3.96
N ILE A 85 -13.00 3.81 -2.82
CA ILE A 85 -13.24 3.15 -1.52
C ILE A 85 -14.67 3.43 -0.98
#